data_436632f8269343702e178fd4251d52f6
#
_entry.id   436632f8269343702e178fd4251d52f6
#
_cell.length_a   1.000
_cell.length_b   1.000
_cell.length_c   1.000
_cell.angle_alpha   90.00
_cell.angle_beta   90.00
_cell.angle_gamma   90.00
#
_symmetry.space_group_name_H-M   'P 1'
#
loop_
_entity.id
_entity.type
_entity.pdbx_description
1 polymer ?
#
loop_
_entity_poly.entity_id
_entity_poly.type
_entity_poly.pdbx_seq_one_letter_code
_entity_poly.pdbx_strand_id
1 'polypeptide(L)'
;MSTMNMDIRKSNNATVEMSIADFFHCKNIPDSVAESPRILRLIRVCRLAGEDFVVPSHRKIVGKLLDLNYLNMYEPNKAELLKEVKDFGLAFMGDGATIHWMPLLNILAMTGVTPPITVSIQDCSKHMAEGGKKDASYIADLFEEKVLE
;
A
#
# COMPACT_ATOMS: atom_id res chain seq x y z
N MET A 1 -35.65 24.26 -10.46
CA MET A 1 -35.40 23.08 -9.60
C MET A 1 -36.23 23.24 -8.37
N SER A 2 -37.11 22.27 -8.07
CA SER A 2 -38.06 22.36 -6.96
C SER A 2 -37.34 22.31 -5.60
N THR A 3 -37.78 23.09 -4.62
CA THR A 3 -37.29 23.13 -3.22
C THR A 3 -37.23 21.72 -2.61
N MET A 4 -38.22 20.87 -2.90
CA MET A 4 -38.26 19.47 -2.46
C MET A 4 -37.08 18.62 -2.91
N ASN A 5 -36.57 18.82 -4.12
CA ASN A 5 -35.38 18.12 -4.60
C ASN A 5 -34.08 18.57 -3.91
N MET A 6 -34.04 19.80 -3.42
CA MET A 6 -32.90 20.32 -2.65
C MET A 6 -32.88 19.75 -1.23
N ASP A 7 -34.03 19.58 -0.60
CA ASP A 7 -34.13 19.06 0.77
C ASP A 7 -33.81 17.55 0.82
N ILE A 8 -34.25 16.78 -0.17
CA ILE A 8 -33.86 15.35 -0.31
C ILE A 8 -32.36 15.20 -0.50
N ARG A 9 -31.73 16.02 -1.35
CA ARG A 9 -30.29 15.97 -1.56
C ARG A 9 -29.50 16.33 -0.31
N LYS A 10 -29.95 17.33 0.47
CA LYS A 10 -29.31 17.69 1.74
C LYS A 10 -29.43 16.57 2.76
N SER A 11 -30.58 15.92 2.88
CA SER A 11 -30.79 14.76 3.74
C SER A 11 -29.89 13.59 3.36
N ASN A 12 -29.76 13.28 2.05
CA ASN A 12 -28.90 12.22 1.58
C ASN A 12 -27.41 12.52 1.83
N ASN A 13 -26.98 13.77 1.66
CA ASN A 13 -25.59 14.16 1.95
C ASN A 13 -25.26 13.98 3.43
N ALA A 14 -26.15 14.43 4.33
CA ALA A 14 -25.94 14.24 5.77
C ALA A 14 -25.84 12.76 6.16
N THR A 15 -26.65 11.90 5.54
CA THR A 15 -26.60 10.44 5.75
C THR A 15 -25.26 9.87 5.28
N VAL A 16 -24.74 10.30 4.14
CA VAL A 16 -23.45 9.87 3.63
C VAL A 16 -22.31 10.35 4.53
N GLU A 17 -22.33 11.60 4.97
CA GLU A 17 -21.34 12.15 5.89
C GLU A 17 -21.29 11.38 7.20
N MET A 18 -22.45 11.09 7.80
CA MET A 18 -22.52 10.28 9.02
C MET A 18 -22.00 8.86 8.82
N SER A 19 -22.31 8.23 7.66
CA SER A 19 -21.81 6.88 7.35
C SER A 19 -20.30 6.84 7.19
N ILE A 20 -19.70 7.88 6.60
CA ILE A 20 -18.25 8.02 6.48
C ILE A 20 -17.63 8.21 7.87
N ALA A 21 -18.19 9.11 8.69
CA ALA A 21 -17.71 9.36 10.05
C ALA A 21 -17.76 8.08 10.91
N ASP A 22 -18.87 7.35 10.86
CA ASP A 22 -19.04 6.08 11.56
C ASP A 22 -17.98 5.06 11.13
N PHE A 23 -17.73 4.91 9.82
CA PHE A 23 -16.70 4.02 9.31
C PHE A 23 -15.29 4.39 9.83
N PHE A 24 -14.93 5.66 9.83
CA PHE A 24 -13.64 6.13 10.33
C PHE A 24 -13.51 5.87 11.83
N HIS A 25 -14.51 6.23 12.63
CA HIS A 25 -14.46 6.09 14.08
C HIS A 25 -14.50 4.61 14.51
N CYS A 26 -15.41 3.80 13.94
CA CYS A 26 -15.50 2.37 14.30
C CYS A 26 -14.29 1.54 13.88
N LYS A 27 -13.52 1.99 12.90
CA LYS A 27 -12.32 1.30 12.42
C LYS A 27 -11.02 1.93 12.89
N ASN A 28 -11.08 2.98 13.73
CA ASN A 28 -9.92 3.74 14.20
C ASN A 28 -9.02 4.23 13.05
N ILE A 29 -9.65 4.69 11.96
CA ILE A 29 -8.92 5.25 10.82
C ILE A 29 -8.58 6.71 11.17
N PRO A 30 -7.32 7.14 11.03
CA PRO A 30 -6.94 8.53 11.29
C PRO A 30 -7.73 9.51 10.41
N ASP A 31 -8.24 10.61 10.99
CA ASP A 31 -9.06 11.60 10.29
C ASP A 31 -8.35 12.20 9.07
N SER A 32 -7.02 12.34 9.13
CA SER A 32 -6.19 12.78 7.99
C SER A 32 -6.35 11.94 6.72
N VAL A 33 -6.78 10.69 6.85
CA VAL A 33 -7.04 9.80 5.71
C VAL A 33 -8.24 10.28 4.88
N ALA A 34 -9.19 11.00 5.50
CA ALA A 34 -10.37 11.53 4.81
C ALA A 34 -10.00 12.53 3.68
N GLU A 35 -8.89 13.24 3.84
CA GLU A 35 -8.38 14.20 2.85
C GLU A 35 -7.47 13.55 1.81
N SER A 36 -7.17 12.26 1.96
CA SER A 36 -6.26 11.58 1.04
C SER A 36 -6.84 11.50 -0.37
N PRO A 37 -6.02 11.67 -1.43
CA PRO A 37 -6.47 11.54 -2.81
C PRO A 37 -7.11 10.18 -3.11
N ARG A 38 -6.74 9.14 -2.36
CA ARG A 38 -7.27 7.77 -2.53
C ARG A 38 -8.71 7.67 -2.05
N ILE A 39 -9.06 8.24 -0.90
CA ILE A 39 -10.44 8.29 -0.39
C ILE A 39 -11.31 9.15 -1.31
N LEU A 40 -10.82 10.33 -1.71
CA LEU A 40 -11.56 11.20 -2.63
C LEU A 40 -11.84 10.51 -3.97
N ARG A 41 -10.87 9.75 -4.49
CA ARG A 41 -11.05 8.93 -5.69
C ARG A 41 -12.07 7.81 -5.46
N LEU A 42 -12.00 7.10 -4.32
CA LEU A 42 -12.93 6.03 -3.98
C LEU A 42 -14.38 6.56 -3.97
N ILE A 43 -14.65 7.64 -3.25
CA ILE A 43 -15.98 8.26 -3.18
C ILE A 43 -16.46 8.68 -4.57
N ARG A 44 -15.57 9.24 -5.40
CA ARG A 44 -15.91 9.62 -6.78
C ARG A 44 -16.31 8.39 -7.61
N VAL A 45 -15.57 7.30 -7.53
CA VAL A 45 -15.88 6.07 -8.28
C VAL A 45 -17.14 5.40 -7.76
N CYS A 46 -17.38 5.37 -6.45
CA CYS A 46 -18.63 4.86 -5.89
C CYS A 46 -19.88 5.59 -6.41
N ARG A 47 -19.78 6.90 -6.66
CA ARG A 47 -20.90 7.67 -7.27
C ARG A 47 -21.23 7.26 -8.71
N LEU A 48 -20.28 6.63 -9.40
CA LEU A 48 -20.43 6.14 -10.79
C LEU A 48 -20.82 4.67 -10.85
N ALA A 49 -20.74 3.96 -9.73
CA ALA A 49 -21.15 2.57 -9.65
C ALA A 49 -22.70 2.47 -9.74
N GLY A 50 -23.18 1.43 -10.42
CA GLY A 50 -24.63 1.16 -10.49
C GLY A 50 -25.18 0.64 -9.15
N GLU A 51 -26.49 0.58 -9.05
CA GLU A 51 -27.19 0.07 -7.85
C GLU A 51 -26.91 -1.41 -7.58
N ASP A 52 -26.48 -2.14 -8.59
CA ASP A 52 -26.07 -3.55 -8.54
C ASP A 52 -24.61 -3.75 -8.03
N PHE A 53 -23.90 -2.65 -7.74
CA PHE A 53 -22.53 -2.76 -7.23
C PHE A 53 -22.48 -3.48 -5.89
N VAL A 54 -21.70 -4.57 -5.83
CA VAL A 54 -21.46 -5.33 -4.62
C VAL A 54 -20.04 -5.08 -4.12
N VAL A 55 -19.92 -4.71 -2.84
CA VAL A 55 -18.63 -4.52 -2.19
C VAL A 55 -17.81 -5.81 -2.29
N PRO A 56 -16.55 -5.77 -2.74
CA PRO A 56 -15.75 -6.95 -2.88
C PRO A 56 -15.52 -7.65 -1.54
N SER A 57 -15.60 -8.98 -1.54
CA SER A 57 -15.35 -9.78 -0.34
C SER A 57 -13.90 -9.66 0.13
N HIS A 58 -13.68 -9.95 1.43
CA HIS A 58 -12.33 -10.00 2.01
C HIS A 58 -11.35 -10.85 1.15
N ARG A 59 -11.76 -12.05 0.74
CA ARG A 59 -10.93 -12.93 -0.12
C ARG A 59 -10.56 -12.29 -1.46
N LYS A 60 -11.48 -11.54 -2.06
CA LYS A 60 -11.21 -10.82 -3.30
C LYS A 60 -10.24 -9.67 -3.10
N ILE A 61 -10.35 -8.98 -1.97
CA ILE A 61 -9.46 -7.84 -1.62
C ILE A 61 -8.03 -8.32 -1.38
N VAL A 62 -7.84 -9.35 -0.52
CA VAL A 62 -6.50 -9.85 -0.15
C VAL A 62 -5.89 -10.79 -1.19
N GLY A 63 -6.63 -11.23 -2.20
CA GLY A 63 -6.15 -12.04 -3.31
C GLY A 63 -6.06 -11.20 -4.59
N LYS A 64 -6.88 -11.53 -5.57
CA LYS A 64 -6.81 -10.97 -6.93
C LYS A 64 -6.67 -9.44 -7.00
N LEU A 65 -7.36 -8.68 -6.13
CA LEU A 65 -7.27 -7.22 -6.17
C LEU A 65 -5.94 -6.71 -5.58
N LEU A 66 -5.37 -7.42 -4.61
CA LEU A 66 -4.04 -7.12 -4.09
C LEU A 66 -2.98 -7.33 -5.18
N ASP A 67 -3.03 -8.48 -5.88
CA ASP A 67 -2.11 -8.81 -6.97
C ASP A 67 -2.17 -7.77 -8.09
N LEU A 68 -3.39 -7.39 -8.51
CA LEU A 68 -3.58 -6.35 -9.53
C LEU A 68 -3.07 -4.97 -9.07
N ASN A 69 -3.30 -4.61 -7.81
CA ASN A 69 -2.77 -3.36 -7.26
C ASN A 69 -1.24 -3.37 -7.19
N TYR A 70 -0.65 -4.51 -6.80
CA TYR A 70 0.79 -4.67 -6.78
C TYR A 70 1.37 -4.44 -8.18
N LEU A 71 0.88 -5.14 -9.20
CA LEU A 71 1.34 -4.96 -10.57
C LEU A 71 1.17 -3.53 -11.07
N ASN A 72 0.03 -2.90 -10.81
CA ASN A 72 -0.26 -1.54 -11.26
C ASN A 72 0.57 -0.45 -10.58
N MET A 73 1.09 -0.72 -9.38
CA MET A 73 1.90 0.24 -8.61
C MET A 73 3.39 -0.07 -8.69
N TYR A 74 3.75 -1.34 -8.57
CA TYR A 74 5.14 -1.76 -8.48
C TYR A 74 5.88 -1.60 -9.81
N GLU A 75 5.34 -2.13 -10.90
CA GLU A 75 6.02 -2.12 -12.20
C GLU A 75 6.33 -0.69 -12.73
N PRO A 76 5.38 0.26 -12.70
CA PRO A 76 5.68 1.63 -13.08
C PRO A 76 6.77 2.28 -12.19
N ASN A 77 6.68 2.08 -10.86
CA ASN A 77 7.65 2.66 -9.93
C ASN A 77 9.06 2.03 -10.11
N LYS A 78 9.13 0.71 -10.34
CA LYS A 78 10.40 0.03 -10.66
C LYS A 78 11.01 0.58 -11.95
N ALA A 79 10.20 0.74 -12.98
CA ALA A 79 10.68 1.28 -14.26
C ALA A 79 11.19 2.72 -14.15
N GLU A 80 10.56 3.54 -13.31
CA GLU A 80 11.01 4.91 -13.05
C GLU A 80 12.31 4.93 -12.24
N LEU A 81 12.39 4.14 -11.17
CA LEU A 81 13.60 3.98 -10.36
C LEU A 81 14.79 3.56 -11.23
N LEU A 82 14.62 2.58 -12.12
CA LEU A 82 15.69 2.11 -13.01
C LEU A 82 16.19 3.18 -14.00
N LYS A 83 15.34 4.12 -14.41
CA LYS A 83 15.77 5.27 -15.24
C LYS A 83 16.67 6.22 -14.46
N GLU A 84 16.36 6.44 -13.20
CA GLU A 84 17.04 7.42 -12.35
C GLU A 84 18.35 6.92 -11.76
N VAL A 85 18.54 5.59 -11.66
CA VAL A 85 19.72 4.97 -11.07
C VAL A 85 21.03 5.47 -11.69
N LYS A 86 21.03 5.74 -13.00
CA LYS A 86 22.24 6.21 -13.72
C LYS A 86 22.67 7.62 -13.29
N ASP A 87 21.69 8.47 -12.97
CA ASP A 87 21.93 9.89 -12.68
C ASP A 87 22.10 10.15 -11.19
N PHE A 88 21.37 9.42 -10.34
CA PHE A 88 21.29 9.67 -8.90
C PHE A 88 21.87 8.54 -8.04
N GLY A 89 22.24 7.42 -8.64
CA GLY A 89 22.64 6.23 -7.90
C GLY A 89 21.45 5.53 -7.23
N LEU A 90 21.74 4.42 -6.54
CA LEU A 90 20.75 3.59 -5.86
C LEU A 90 21.12 3.44 -4.39
N ALA A 91 20.17 3.67 -3.51
CA ALA A 91 20.29 3.38 -2.09
C ALA A 91 19.38 2.22 -1.71
N PHE A 92 19.90 1.28 -0.93
CA PHE A 92 19.12 0.22 -0.30
C PHE A 92 18.90 0.52 1.17
N MET A 93 17.73 0.17 1.66
CA MET A 93 17.39 0.21 3.08
C MET A 93 16.85 -1.14 3.50
N GLY A 94 17.24 -1.60 4.69
CA GLY A 94 16.70 -2.80 5.32
C GLY A 94 15.92 -2.44 6.57
N ASP A 95 14.72 -2.97 6.71
CA ASP A 95 13.92 -2.88 7.92
C ASP A 95 13.49 -4.27 8.38
N GLY A 96 13.83 -4.61 9.64
CA GLY A 96 13.57 -5.91 10.23
C GLY A 96 12.29 -5.93 11.06
N ALA A 97 11.42 -6.90 10.80
CA ALA A 97 10.23 -7.14 11.59
C ALA A 97 10.09 -8.61 11.99
N THR A 98 9.34 -8.88 13.04
CA THR A 98 8.89 -10.23 13.37
C THR A 98 7.37 -10.26 13.33
N ILE A 99 6.80 -11.02 12.40
CA ILE A 99 5.36 -11.14 12.21
C ILE A 99 4.97 -12.61 12.38
N HIS A 100 4.07 -12.91 13.31
CA HIS A 100 3.67 -14.29 13.61
C HIS A 100 4.86 -15.25 13.82
N TRP A 101 5.87 -14.80 14.59
CA TRP A 101 7.11 -15.53 14.89
C TRP A 101 8.07 -15.70 13.70
N MET A 102 7.72 -15.19 12.52
CA MET A 102 8.59 -15.18 11.34
C MET A 102 9.48 -13.93 11.37
N PRO A 103 10.79 -14.09 11.45
CA PRO A 103 11.75 -12.99 11.34
C PRO A 103 11.87 -12.57 9.86
N LEU A 104 11.31 -11.42 9.53
CA LEU A 104 11.31 -10.87 8.17
C LEU A 104 12.36 -9.75 8.05
N LEU A 105 12.90 -9.57 6.86
CA LEU A 105 13.67 -8.42 6.45
C LEU A 105 13.03 -7.82 5.20
N ASN A 106 12.54 -6.59 5.32
CA ASN A 106 12.04 -5.82 4.20
C ASN A 106 13.21 -5.08 3.56
N ILE A 107 13.41 -5.28 2.25
CA ILE A 107 14.45 -4.60 1.47
C ILE A 107 13.77 -3.59 0.56
N LEU A 108 14.15 -2.32 0.73
CA LEU A 108 13.66 -1.22 -0.07
C LEU A 108 14.81 -0.64 -0.90
N ALA A 109 14.47 -0.16 -2.09
CA ALA A 109 15.37 0.59 -2.95
C ALA A 109 14.78 1.99 -3.23
N MET A 110 15.66 2.98 -3.33
CA MET A 110 15.28 4.36 -3.65
C MET A 110 16.40 5.07 -4.41
N THR A 111 16.03 6.09 -5.15
CA THR A 111 16.96 7.10 -5.68
C THR A 111 16.82 8.41 -4.90
N GLY A 112 17.50 9.45 -5.32
CA GLY A 112 17.33 10.80 -4.74
C GLY A 112 15.97 11.44 -5.08
N VAL A 113 15.21 10.89 -6.02
CA VAL A 113 13.96 11.45 -6.56
C VAL A 113 12.79 10.49 -6.34
N THR A 114 12.95 9.23 -6.72
CA THR A 114 11.89 8.21 -6.56
C THR A 114 11.73 7.79 -5.10
N PRO A 115 10.50 7.78 -4.57
CA PRO A 115 10.22 7.27 -3.23
C PRO A 115 10.66 5.81 -3.06
N PRO A 116 10.94 5.36 -1.81
CA PRO A 116 11.30 3.97 -1.56
C PRO A 116 10.27 2.99 -2.09
N ILE A 117 10.73 1.98 -2.82
CA ILE A 117 9.90 0.85 -3.24
C ILE A 117 10.40 -0.43 -2.57
N THR A 118 9.50 -1.30 -2.17
CA THR A 118 9.85 -2.62 -1.65
C THR A 118 10.35 -3.50 -2.79
N VAL A 119 11.62 -3.87 -2.74
CA VAL A 119 12.24 -4.79 -3.72
C VAL A 119 11.99 -6.23 -3.33
N SER A 120 12.12 -6.54 -2.04
CA SER A 120 11.96 -7.90 -1.53
C SER A 120 11.54 -7.89 -0.06
N ILE A 121 10.80 -8.93 0.32
CA ILE A 121 10.55 -9.27 1.73
C ILE A 121 11.15 -10.66 1.94
N GLN A 122 12.25 -10.70 2.68
CA GLN A 122 13.01 -11.92 2.93
C GLN A 122 12.54 -12.60 4.22
N ASP A 123 12.13 -13.86 4.15
CA ASP A 123 11.94 -14.71 5.33
C ASP A 123 13.32 -15.23 5.80
N CYS A 124 13.72 -14.81 6.98
CA CYS A 124 14.99 -15.19 7.59
C CYS A 124 14.87 -16.40 8.53
N SER A 125 13.72 -17.06 8.59
CA SER A 125 13.45 -18.15 9.55
C SER A 125 14.46 -19.30 9.40
N LYS A 126 14.75 -19.72 8.17
CA LYS A 126 15.70 -20.79 7.91
C LYS A 126 17.12 -20.42 8.36
N HIS A 127 17.60 -19.25 7.96
CA HIS A 127 18.92 -18.75 8.35
C HIS A 127 19.10 -18.70 9.88
N MET A 128 18.10 -18.20 10.59
CA MET A 128 18.13 -18.12 12.05
C MET A 128 18.03 -19.49 12.72
N ALA A 129 17.24 -20.43 12.17
CA ALA A 129 17.14 -21.79 12.68
C ALA A 129 18.47 -22.58 12.54
N GLU A 130 19.27 -22.25 11.55
CA GLU A 130 20.63 -22.78 11.34
C GLU A 130 21.72 -22.09 12.19
N GLY A 131 21.32 -21.22 13.13
CA GLY A 131 22.23 -20.50 14.03
C GLY A 131 22.76 -19.18 13.47
N GLY A 132 22.29 -18.76 12.31
CA GLY A 132 22.62 -17.48 11.70
C GLY A 132 22.00 -16.29 12.45
N LYS A 133 22.49 -15.09 12.14
CA LYS A 133 21.98 -13.82 12.68
C LYS A 133 21.67 -12.86 11.55
N LYS A 134 20.72 -11.98 11.76
CA LYS A 134 20.50 -10.82 10.87
C LYS A 134 21.54 -9.74 11.14
N ASP A 135 22.80 -10.06 10.98
CA ASP A 135 23.92 -9.13 11.16
C ASP A 135 24.28 -8.40 9.85
N ALA A 136 25.25 -7.50 9.95
CA ALA A 136 25.66 -6.67 8.82
C ALA A 136 26.14 -7.48 7.62
N SER A 137 26.83 -8.62 7.84
CA SER A 137 27.32 -9.47 6.76
C SER A 137 26.16 -10.10 5.99
N TYR A 138 25.22 -10.73 6.70
CA TYR A 138 24.04 -11.33 6.10
C TYR A 138 23.19 -10.32 5.31
N ILE A 139 23.02 -9.10 5.86
CA ILE A 139 22.26 -8.04 5.18
C ILE A 139 23.02 -7.56 3.93
N ALA A 140 24.35 -7.44 3.99
CA ALA A 140 25.16 -7.05 2.83
C ALA A 140 25.05 -8.07 1.70
N ASP A 141 25.15 -9.36 2.00
CA ASP A 141 25.02 -10.44 1.02
C ASP A 141 23.64 -10.40 0.32
N LEU A 142 22.57 -10.15 1.09
CA LEU A 142 21.23 -9.99 0.52
C LEU A 142 21.10 -8.75 -0.38
N PHE A 143 21.77 -7.65 -0.01
CA PHE A 143 21.74 -6.45 -0.84
C PHE A 143 22.53 -6.66 -2.14
N GLU A 144 23.68 -7.31 -2.10
CA GLU A 144 24.45 -7.66 -3.30
C GLU A 144 23.63 -8.53 -4.24
N GLU A 145 22.94 -9.56 -3.72
CA GLU A 145 22.04 -10.39 -4.52
C GLU A 145 21.00 -9.54 -5.27
N LYS A 146 20.39 -8.57 -4.59
CA LYS A 146 19.32 -7.72 -5.17
C LYS A 146 19.84 -6.63 -6.13
N VAL A 147 21.10 -6.29 -6.08
CA VAL A 147 21.73 -5.39 -7.08
C VAL A 147 21.97 -6.11 -8.40
N LEU A 148 22.19 -7.42 -8.36
CA LEU A 148 22.49 -8.24 -9.55
C LEU A 148 21.23 -8.75 -10.27
N GLU A 149 20.03 -8.66 -9.66
CA GLU A 149 18.74 -8.98 -10.26
C GLU A 149 18.12 -7.79 -11.03
#